data_d86aded37133c68bb3165e9d1b6df80a
#
_entry.id   d86aded37133c68bb3165e9d1b6df80a
#
_cell.length_a   1.000
_cell.length_b   1.000
_cell.length_c   1.000
_cell.angle_alpha   90.00
_cell.angle_beta   90.00
_cell.angle_gamma   90.00
#
_symmetry.space_group_name_H-M   'P 1'
#
loop_
_entity.id
_entity.type
_entity.pdbx_description
1 polymer ?
#
loop_
_entity_poly.entity_id
_entity_poly.type
_entity_poly.pdbx_seq_one_letter_code
_entity_poly.pdbx_strand_id
1 'polypeptide(L)'
;MTASSAPSKEPSVRRESPLPSRWRVLGTLLVTVGFLLFTFSDACGPPPKFEAMEMVGKQKPSYSPGDQVNYKCKQGWEHAYTFTTTTYCELNNSWLPITDWACEKLKCPKLPTIPHCREHLVNGTIAWGHQVHFVCDEGYYLVGRKFILCQLKGARTFWSHAVPRCEKILCSPPPKIKNGKYTFSDVDIFEYAESVTYSCDPSHEEDEFSLVGEKSLYCVANGVWSSSPPECRVVKCLYPELKNGRQITGFRKKYYYQATVMFECNLGYHVRGSDTVVCNSNSTWEPPIPTCVKGPRPTHPTKPPVYNYPGYPEPREIFNEDIDAWLIALIVVTAIAGIAVCCTCLYKCIHGRKKKGVDSERETERKVFFAIGSPSNGCRTAAGAPR
;
A
#
# COMPACT_ATOMS: atom_id res chain seq x y z
N MET A 1 60.12 -16.11 44.18
CA MET A 1 61.52 -15.96 44.61
C MET A 1 62.17 -15.00 43.66
N THR A 2 62.49 -13.97 44.22
CA THR A 2 63.57 -12.95 44.22
C THR A 2 63.51 -11.93 43.14
N ALA A 3 63.24 -10.75 43.65
CA ALA A 3 63.47 -9.40 43.16
C ALA A 3 64.93 -9.15 42.81
N SER A 4 65.18 -8.23 41.86
CA SER A 4 66.27 -7.26 42.00
C SER A 4 66.03 -6.05 41.08
N SER A 5 65.70 -5.00 41.62
CA SER A 5 66.01 -3.58 41.63
C SER A 5 66.97 -3.05 40.56
N ALA A 6 66.57 -1.83 40.15
CA ALA A 6 67.09 -0.81 39.27
C ALA A 6 68.60 -0.43 39.44
N PRO A 7 69.15 0.40 38.54
CA PRO A 7 69.03 1.83 38.75
C PRO A 7 68.81 2.75 37.49
N SER A 8 68.24 3.86 37.79
CA SER A 8 68.09 5.11 37.07
C SER A 8 69.36 5.62 36.40
N LYS A 9 69.25 6.03 35.11
CA LYS A 9 70.19 6.98 34.48
C LYS A 9 69.39 8.13 33.82
N GLU A 10 69.60 9.31 34.32
CA GLU A 10 69.23 10.58 33.73
C GLU A 10 69.78 10.72 32.29
N PRO A 11 69.00 11.26 31.34
CA PRO A 11 69.54 11.66 30.05
C PRO A 11 70.15 13.06 30.15
N SER A 12 71.40 13.14 29.82
CA SER A 12 72.15 14.37 29.64
C SER A 12 71.56 15.22 28.56
N VAL A 13 71.22 16.47 28.88
CA VAL A 13 70.81 17.52 27.97
C VAL A 13 71.97 17.87 27.04
N ARG A 14 71.89 17.44 25.78
CA ARG A 14 72.79 17.84 24.74
C ARG A 14 72.39 19.27 24.25
N ARG A 15 73.15 20.27 24.61
CA ARG A 15 73.06 21.62 24.07
C ARG A 15 73.31 21.54 22.54
N GLU A 16 72.27 21.66 21.74
CA GLU A 16 72.42 21.89 20.31
C GLU A 16 72.86 23.36 20.09
N SER A 17 73.97 23.54 19.43
CA SER A 17 74.47 24.85 19.02
C SER A 17 73.53 25.47 17.98
N PRO A 18 73.19 26.76 18.03
CA PRO A 18 72.32 27.40 17.06
C PRO A 18 73.03 27.46 15.70
N LEU A 19 72.41 26.78 14.69
CA LEU A 19 72.83 26.95 13.29
C LEU A 19 72.86 28.40 12.88
N PRO A 20 73.91 28.84 12.09
CA PRO A 20 74.10 30.23 11.71
C PRO A 20 72.85 30.70 10.89
N SER A 21 72.46 31.97 11.18
CA SER A 21 71.23 32.60 10.68
C SER A 21 71.07 32.54 9.14
N ARG A 22 72.12 32.37 8.38
CA ARG A 22 72.13 32.23 6.93
C ARG A 22 71.45 30.92 6.47
N TRP A 23 71.59 29.80 7.19
CA TRP A 23 70.94 28.52 6.88
C TRP A 23 69.46 28.51 7.18
N ARG A 24 69.00 29.27 8.17
CA ARG A 24 67.59 29.46 8.46
C ARG A 24 66.88 30.25 7.36
N VAL A 25 67.51 31.30 6.87
CA VAL A 25 66.96 32.10 5.78
C VAL A 25 66.97 31.33 4.47
N LEU A 26 68.03 30.58 4.20
CA LEU A 26 68.04 29.67 3.00
C LEU A 26 67.01 28.57 3.10
N GLY A 27 66.85 27.97 4.26
CA GLY A 27 65.82 26.92 4.52
C GLY A 27 64.41 27.46 4.37
N THR A 28 64.11 28.64 4.94
CA THR A 28 62.79 29.28 4.75
C THR A 28 62.54 29.68 3.30
N LEU A 29 63.59 30.19 2.60
CA LEU A 29 63.45 30.56 1.20
C LEU A 29 63.27 29.35 0.28
N LEU A 30 63.93 28.21 0.55
CA LEU A 30 63.71 26.96 -0.16
C LEU A 30 62.32 26.38 0.11
N VAL A 31 61.82 26.46 1.36
CA VAL A 31 60.48 26.03 1.72
C VAL A 31 59.43 26.92 1.07
N THR A 32 59.61 28.25 1.07
CA THR A 32 58.66 29.17 0.41
C THR A 32 58.71 29.06 -1.10
N VAL A 33 59.89 28.87 -1.71
CA VAL A 33 60.00 28.58 -3.16
C VAL A 33 59.41 27.21 -3.49
N GLY A 34 59.62 26.20 -2.64
CA GLY A 34 58.97 24.90 -2.76
C GLY A 34 57.43 25.00 -2.66
N PHE A 35 56.92 25.79 -1.72
CA PHE A 35 55.49 26.06 -1.62
C PHE A 35 54.95 26.85 -2.83
N LEU A 36 55.69 27.81 -3.35
CA LEU A 36 55.33 28.58 -4.55
C LEU A 36 55.41 27.77 -5.84
N LEU A 37 56.25 26.72 -5.87
CA LEU A 37 56.32 25.79 -7.01
C LEU A 37 55.22 24.69 -6.96
N PHE A 38 54.60 24.46 -5.77
CA PHE A 38 53.47 23.53 -5.63
C PHE A 38 52.11 24.14 -5.89
N THR A 39 52.00 25.44 -6.11
CA THR A 39 50.74 26.11 -6.40
C THR A 39 50.68 26.50 -7.86
N PHE A 40 49.72 25.95 -8.52
CA PHE A 40 49.18 26.20 -9.86
C PHE A 40 49.52 25.07 -10.85
N SER A 41 48.91 23.91 -10.60
CA SER A 41 48.56 23.07 -11.70
C SER A 41 47.35 23.74 -12.40
N ASP A 42 47.62 24.51 -13.45
CA ASP A 42 46.57 25.05 -14.34
C ASP A 42 45.94 23.89 -15.14
N ALA A 43 45.31 22.94 -14.43
CA ALA A 43 44.74 21.76 -15.05
C ALA A 43 43.48 21.33 -14.29
N CYS A 44 42.47 20.99 -15.01
CA CYS A 44 41.31 20.33 -14.42
C CYS A 44 41.67 18.95 -13.87
N GLY A 45 41.05 18.60 -12.78
CA GLY A 45 41.11 17.24 -12.24
C GLY A 45 40.53 16.19 -13.23
N PRO A 46 40.42 14.92 -12.81
CA PRO A 46 39.87 13.89 -13.67
C PRO A 46 38.43 14.23 -14.09
N PRO A 47 38.04 13.92 -15.35
CA PRO A 47 36.70 14.17 -15.84
C PRO A 47 35.62 13.49 -14.96
N PRO A 48 34.43 14.10 -14.82
CA PRO A 48 33.36 13.55 -14.03
C PRO A 48 32.92 12.17 -14.54
N LYS A 49 32.57 11.27 -13.62
CA LYS A 49 32.04 9.94 -13.95
C LYS A 49 30.54 9.95 -13.82
N PHE A 50 29.86 9.30 -14.77
CA PHE A 50 28.41 9.24 -14.86
C PHE A 50 27.91 7.79 -14.84
N GLU A 51 26.71 7.60 -14.32
CA GLU A 51 26.04 6.28 -14.32
C GLU A 51 25.56 5.92 -15.74
N ALA A 52 24.94 6.88 -16.41
CA ALA A 52 24.30 6.70 -17.72
C ALA A 52 25.27 6.83 -18.92
N MET A 53 26.43 7.45 -18.71
CA MET A 53 27.37 7.80 -19.78
C MET A 53 28.76 7.22 -19.56
N GLU A 54 29.50 7.02 -20.64
CA GLU A 54 30.92 6.66 -20.63
C GLU A 54 31.74 7.62 -21.51
N MET A 55 32.93 7.93 -21.06
CA MET A 55 33.82 8.82 -21.79
C MET A 55 34.26 8.18 -23.13
N VAL A 56 34.27 9.01 -24.17
CA VAL A 56 34.79 8.60 -25.50
C VAL A 56 36.29 8.80 -25.55
N GLY A 57 37.02 7.72 -25.77
CA GLY A 57 38.48 7.75 -25.84
C GLY A 57 39.18 7.39 -24.53
N LYS A 58 40.50 7.56 -24.49
CA LYS A 58 41.33 7.30 -23.31
C LYS A 58 41.43 8.54 -22.42
N GLN A 59 41.34 8.36 -21.12
CA GLN A 59 41.59 9.41 -20.15
C GLN A 59 43.01 9.92 -20.28
N LYS A 60 43.16 11.26 -20.36
CA LYS A 60 44.48 11.92 -20.34
C LYS A 60 44.98 12.02 -18.87
N PRO A 61 46.29 12.07 -18.67
CA PRO A 61 46.84 12.27 -17.32
C PRO A 61 46.53 13.64 -16.73
N SER A 62 46.34 14.69 -17.55
CA SER A 62 45.96 16.04 -17.17
C SER A 62 45.15 16.69 -18.29
N TYR A 63 44.32 17.68 -17.92
CA TYR A 63 43.47 18.44 -18.85
C TYR A 63 43.70 19.92 -18.64
N SER A 64 44.08 20.63 -19.69
CA SER A 64 44.25 22.08 -19.66
C SER A 64 42.93 22.83 -19.89
N PRO A 65 42.80 24.10 -19.42
CA PRO A 65 41.66 24.93 -19.76
C PRO A 65 41.42 24.97 -21.28
N GLY A 66 40.17 24.74 -21.70
CA GLY A 66 39.77 24.58 -23.09
C GLY A 66 39.75 23.16 -23.61
N ASP A 67 40.32 22.18 -22.88
CA ASP A 67 40.20 20.76 -23.27
C ASP A 67 38.73 20.30 -23.19
N GLN A 68 38.33 19.54 -24.21
CA GLN A 68 37.00 19.00 -24.37
C GLN A 68 36.98 17.50 -24.08
N VAL A 69 35.97 17.04 -23.36
CA VAL A 69 35.68 15.62 -23.15
C VAL A 69 34.26 15.31 -23.61
N ASN A 70 34.17 14.32 -24.50
CA ASN A 70 32.90 13.84 -25.01
C ASN A 70 32.50 12.55 -24.32
N TYR A 71 31.22 12.42 -24.03
CA TYR A 71 30.62 11.20 -23.50
C TYR A 71 29.64 10.62 -24.52
N LYS A 72 29.44 9.31 -24.44
CA LYS A 72 28.38 8.59 -25.15
C LYS A 72 27.53 7.84 -24.13
N CYS A 73 26.25 7.65 -24.44
CA CYS A 73 25.38 6.86 -23.60
C CYS A 73 25.85 5.40 -23.56
N LYS A 74 25.81 4.80 -22.37
CA LYS A 74 26.10 3.38 -22.17
C LYS A 74 25.06 2.51 -22.84
N GLN A 75 25.36 1.23 -23.01
CA GLN A 75 24.42 0.26 -23.56
C GLN A 75 23.13 0.23 -22.71
N GLY A 76 21.97 0.32 -23.37
CA GLY A 76 20.67 0.41 -22.71
C GLY A 76 20.21 1.84 -22.42
N TRP A 77 20.99 2.83 -22.82
CA TRP A 77 20.66 4.25 -22.70
C TRP A 77 20.68 4.91 -24.07
N GLU A 78 19.85 5.91 -24.28
CA GLU A 78 19.77 6.71 -25.50
C GLU A 78 19.96 8.20 -25.17
N HIS A 79 20.48 8.96 -26.13
CA HIS A 79 20.76 10.38 -25.96
C HIS A 79 19.47 11.20 -25.89
N ALA A 80 19.28 11.95 -24.78
CA ALA A 80 18.23 12.95 -24.66
C ALA A 80 18.68 14.23 -25.35
N TYR A 81 18.15 14.52 -26.51
CA TYR A 81 18.56 15.63 -27.41
C TYR A 81 18.48 17.03 -26.79
N THR A 82 17.84 17.18 -25.65
CA THR A 82 17.74 18.44 -24.91
C THR A 82 19.00 18.78 -24.12
N PHE A 83 19.90 17.82 -23.90
CA PHE A 83 21.09 17.97 -23.08
C PHE A 83 22.36 17.65 -23.86
N THR A 84 23.46 18.31 -23.48
CA THR A 84 24.78 18.04 -24.05
C THR A 84 25.47 16.89 -23.35
N THR A 85 26.20 16.08 -24.10
CA THR A 85 27.10 15.02 -23.63
C THR A 85 28.57 15.44 -23.66
N THR A 86 28.84 16.74 -23.84
CA THR A 86 30.17 17.29 -23.95
C THR A 86 30.43 18.23 -22.78
N THR A 87 31.60 18.10 -22.14
CA THR A 87 32.07 19.03 -21.10
C THR A 87 33.40 19.62 -21.49
N TYR A 88 33.71 20.79 -20.95
CA TYR A 88 34.96 21.52 -21.17
C TYR A 88 35.62 21.82 -19.85
N CYS A 89 36.96 21.80 -19.84
CA CYS A 89 37.76 22.35 -18.74
C CYS A 89 37.73 23.87 -18.82
N GLU A 90 37.15 24.52 -17.82
CA GLU A 90 37.05 25.99 -17.74
C GLU A 90 38.34 26.61 -17.21
N LEU A 91 38.49 27.94 -17.40
CA LEU A 91 39.65 28.71 -16.93
C LEU A 91 39.82 28.68 -15.40
N ASN A 92 38.79 28.36 -14.66
CA ASN A 92 38.79 28.21 -13.21
C ASN A 92 39.23 26.79 -12.75
N ASN A 93 39.75 25.96 -13.67
CA ASN A 93 40.14 24.58 -13.45
C ASN A 93 39.01 23.64 -13.00
N SER A 94 37.74 23.98 -13.33
CA SER A 94 36.58 23.14 -13.11
C SER A 94 35.99 22.65 -14.42
N TRP A 95 35.24 21.54 -14.35
CA TRP A 95 34.51 21.00 -15.52
C TRP A 95 33.17 21.70 -15.67
N LEU A 96 32.82 22.12 -16.91
CA LEU A 96 31.48 22.57 -17.22
C LEU A 96 30.46 21.49 -16.79
N PRO A 97 29.48 21.82 -15.92
CA PRO A 97 28.56 20.80 -15.39
C PRO A 97 27.67 20.24 -16.48
N ILE A 98 27.71 18.92 -16.66
CA ILE A 98 26.75 18.13 -17.43
C ILE A 98 26.08 17.13 -16.49
N THR A 99 24.91 16.64 -16.87
CA THR A 99 24.10 15.78 -16.02
C THR A 99 23.89 14.40 -16.62
N ASP A 100 23.69 13.37 -15.78
CA ASP A 100 23.29 12.03 -16.22
C ASP A 100 22.00 12.00 -17.06
N TRP A 101 21.18 13.06 -16.97
CA TRP A 101 19.93 13.22 -17.73
C TRP A 101 20.15 13.42 -19.24
N ALA A 102 21.40 13.63 -19.65
CA ALA A 102 21.77 13.64 -21.07
C ALA A 102 21.57 12.26 -21.75
N CYS A 103 21.45 11.20 -20.94
CA CYS A 103 21.12 9.86 -21.42
C CYS A 103 19.93 9.29 -20.63
N GLU A 104 18.90 8.86 -21.34
CA GLU A 104 17.72 8.22 -20.78
C GLU A 104 17.77 6.70 -21.02
N LYS A 105 17.21 5.91 -20.09
CA LYS A 105 17.04 4.47 -20.28
C LYS A 105 16.15 4.19 -21.47
N LEU A 106 16.58 3.29 -22.35
CA LEU A 106 15.77 2.80 -23.45
C LEU A 106 14.42 2.29 -22.95
N LYS A 107 13.34 2.67 -23.63
CA LYS A 107 11.97 2.29 -23.29
C LYS A 107 11.55 1.06 -24.09
N CYS A 108 10.78 0.17 -23.50
CA CYS A 108 10.12 -0.91 -24.22
C CYS A 108 9.02 -0.38 -25.14
N PRO A 109 8.61 -1.16 -26.15
CA PRO A 109 7.48 -0.81 -26.98
C PRO A 109 6.24 -0.52 -26.12
N LYS A 110 5.46 0.49 -26.52
CA LYS A 110 4.20 0.82 -25.85
C LYS A 110 3.29 -0.40 -25.85
N LEU A 111 2.67 -0.66 -24.70
CA LEU A 111 1.71 -1.76 -24.57
C LEU A 111 0.41 -1.40 -25.30
N PRO A 112 -0.27 -2.39 -25.91
CA PRO A 112 -1.60 -2.20 -26.45
C PRO A 112 -2.59 -2.02 -25.29
N THR A 113 -3.67 -1.29 -25.52
CA THR A 113 -4.77 -1.22 -24.55
C THR A 113 -5.43 -2.60 -24.42
N ILE A 114 -5.46 -3.14 -23.21
CA ILE A 114 -6.06 -4.44 -22.91
C ILE A 114 -7.46 -4.19 -22.32
N PRO A 115 -8.53 -4.69 -22.94
CA PRO A 115 -9.88 -4.57 -22.39
C PRO A 115 -9.96 -5.16 -20.98
N HIS A 116 -10.68 -4.50 -20.08
CA HIS A 116 -10.90 -4.96 -18.69
C HIS A 116 -9.63 -5.24 -17.88
N CYS A 117 -8.53 -4.57 -18.23
CA CYS A 117 -7.25 -4.70 -17.57
C CYS A 117 -6.66 -3.33 -17.23
N ARG A 118 -6.16 -3.21 -16.02
CA ARG A 118 -5.41 -2.05 -15.56
C ARG A 118 -3.93 -2.38 -15.47
N GLU A 119 -3.12 -1.53 -16.10
CA GLU A 119 -1.67 -1.62 -16.07
C GLU A 119 -1.13 -0.80 -14.91
N HIS A 120 -0.28 -1.39 -14.10
CA HIS A 120 0.42 -0.72 -13.02
C HIS A 120 1.93 -0.69 -13.32
N LEU A 121 2.45 0.50 -13.59
CA LEU A 121 3.87 0.74 -13.81
C LEU A 121 4.57 0.89 -12.45
N VAL A 122 5.31 -0.11 -12.00
CA VAL A 122 5.96 -0.12 -10.68
C VAL A 122 6.88 1.10 -10.49
N ASN A 123 7.58 1.51 -11.54
CA ASN A 123 8.51 2.65 -11.51
C ASN A 123 7.99 3.86 -12.30
N GLY A 124 6.70 3.92 -12.62
CA GLY A 124 6.09 5.01 -13.38
C GLY A 124 6.48 5.08 -14.87
N THR A 125 7.39 4.23 -15.35
CA THR A 125 7.87 4.19 -16.74
C THR A 125 8.04 2.77 -17.27
N ILE A 126 8.11 2.64 -18.60
CA ILE A 126 8.36 1.37 -19.32
C ILE A 126 9.83 1.22 -19.72
N ALA A 127 10.74 1.85 -18.96
CA ALA A 127 12.16 1.81 -19.26
C ALA A 127 12.78 0.41 -19.02
N TRP A 128 13.91 0.15 -19.63
CA TRP A 128 14.69 -1.05 -19.40
C TRP A 128 14.93 -1.33 -17.92
N GLY A 129 14.68 -2.58 -17.52
CA GLY A 129 14.75 -3.03 -16.12
C GLY A 129 13.48 -2.78 -15.30
N HIS A 130 12.47 -2.10 -15.86
CA HIS A 130 11.20 -1.84 -15.17
C HIS A 130 10.16 -2.92 -15.45
N GLN A 131 9.22 -3.07 -14.53
CA GLN A 131 8.14 -4.05 -14.61
C GLN A 131 6.79 -3.36 -14.79
N VAL A 132 5.90 -4.03 -15.51
CA VAL A 132 4.49 -3.70 -15.62
C VAL A 132 3.67 -4.83 -15.05
N HIS A 133 2.81 -4.54 -14.09
CA HIS A 133 1.87 -5.46 -13.49
C HIS A 133 0.48 -5.27 -14.09
N PHE A 134 -0.27 -6.37 -14.22
CA PHE A 134 -1.60 -6.39 -14.80
C PHE A 134 -2.60 -6.88 -13.78
N VAL A 135 -3.71 -6.16 -13.68
CA VAL A 135 -4.85 -6.48 -12.80
C VAL A 135 -6.12 -6.39 -13.62
N CYS A 136 -6.88 -7.46 -13.66
CA CYS A 136 -8.18 -7.45 -14.33
C CYS A 136 -9.23 -6.73 -13.50
N ASP A 137 -10.23 -6.18 -14.17
CA ASP A 137 -11.41 -5.63 -13.53
C ASP A 137 -12.22 -6.76 -12.86
N GLU A 138 -13.12 -6.37 -11.96
CA GLU A 138 -14.00 -7.30 -11.28
C GLU A 138 -14.85 -8.09 -12.30
N GLY A 139 -15.01 -9.39 -12.05
CA GLY A 139 -15.67 -10.29 -12.99
C GLY A 139 -14.77 -10.84 -14.10
N TYR A 140 -13.48 -10.51 -14.10
CA TYR A 140 -12.51 -11.02 -15.07
C TYR A 140 -11.31 -11.67 -14.38
N TYR A 141 -10.71 -12.66 -15.02
CA TYR A 141 -9.49 -13.31 -14.56
C TYR A 141 -8.36 -13.16 -15.57
N LEU A 142 -7.13 -13.13 -15.07
CA LEU A 142 -5.94 -12.90 -15.88
C LEU A 142 -5.45 -14.19 -16.54
N VAL A 143 -5.36 -14.18 -17.86
CA VAL A 143 -4.75 -15.24 -18.67
C VAL A 143 -3.38 -14.77 -19.14
N GLY A 144 -2.31 -15.35 -18.57
CA GLY A 144 -0.93 -15.00 -18.84
C GLY A 144 -0.15 -14.66 -17.56
N ARG A 145 0.92 -13.89 -17.70
CA ARG A 145 1.77 -13.51 -16.58
C ARG A 145 1.20 -12.28 -15.87
N LYS A 146 1.23 -12.28 -14.52
CA LYS A 146 0.81 -11.13 -13.71
C LYS A 146 1.68 -9.89 -13.92
N PHE A 147 2.90 -10.08 -14.37
CA PHE A 147 3.82 -8.99 -14.71
C PHE A 147 4.74 -9.40 -15.86
N ILE A 148 5.22 -8.40 -16.58
CA ILE A 148 6.25 -8.52 -17.60
C ILE A 148 7.37 -7.51 -17.31
N LEU A 149 8.60 -7.87 -17.74
CA LEU A 149 9.80 -7.07 -17.52
C LEU A 149 10.30 -6.52 -18.84
N CYS A 150 10.66 -5.24 -18.87
CA CYS A 150 11.36 -4.65 -20.00
C CYS A 150 12.82 -5.11 -20.01
N GLN A 151 13.21 -5.92 -20.98
CA GLN A 151 14.54 -6.51 -21.14
C GLN A 151 15.31 -5.85 -22.27
N LEU A 152 16.65 -5.89 -22.15
CA LEU A 152 17.58 -5.40 -23.15
C LEU A 152 18.28 -6.59 -23.83
N LYS A 153 18.31 -6.61 -25.15
CA LYS A 153 19.11 -7.55 -25.95
C LYS A 153 19.84 -6.79 -27.06
N GLY A 154 21.17 -6.71 -26.91
CA GLY A 154 21.96 -5.83 -27.77
C GLY A 154 21.56 -4.36 -27.58
N ALA A 155 21.17 -3.69 -28.64
CA ALA A 155 20.76 -2.28 -28.64
C ALA A 155 19.23 -2.10 -28.62
N ARG A 156 18.44 -3.17 -28.43
CA ARG A 156 16.97 -3.11 -28.50
C ARG A 156 16.33 -3.62 -27.22
N THR A 157 15.22 -3.01 -26.87
CA THR A 157 14.38 -3.43 -25.75
C THR A 157 13.19 -4.27 -26.22
N PHE A 158 12.74 -5.18 -25.38
CA PHE A 158 11.58 -6.03 -25.63
C PHE A 158 10.96 -6.49 -24.32
N TRP A 159 9.70 -6.90 -24.36
CA TRP A 159 9.02 -7.43 -23.20
C TRP A 159 9.37 -8.90 -22.97
N SER A 160 9.62 -9.27 -21.73
CA SER A 160 10.04 -10.64 -21.33
C SER A 160 9.04 -11.73 -21.72
N HIS A 161 7.76 -11.39 -21.80
CA HIS A 161 6.67 -12.29 -22.15
C HIS A 161 5.62 -11.55 -22.98
N ALA A 162 4.73 -12.33 -23.60
CA ALA A 162 3.57 -11.77 -24.27
C ALA A 162 2.67 -11.03 -23.25
N VAL A 163 1.99 -10.01 -23.75
CA VAL A 163 1.01 -9.23 -22.97
C VAL A 163 -0.16 -10.16 -22.58
N PRO A 164 -0.56 -10.19 -21.31
CA PRO A 164 -1.68 -11.00 -20.86
C PRO A 164 -3.02 -10.46 -21.36
N ARG A 165 -4.08 -11.20 -21.13
CA ARG A 165 -5.45 -10.79 -21.41
C ARG A 165 -6.35 -11.06 -20.22
N CYS A 166 -7.44 -10.31 -20.11
CA CYS A 166 -8.47 -10.52 -19.09
C CYS A 166 -9.68 -11.18 -19.75
N GLU A 167 -10.09 -12.32 -19.24
CA GLU A 167 -11.24 -13.08 -19.73
C GLU A 167 -12.35 -13.08 -18.67
N LYS A 168 -13.61 -13.07 -19.10
CA LYS A 168 -14.77 -13.13 -18.19
C LYS A 168 -14.72 -14.39 -17.34
N ILE A 169 -15.05 -14.25 -16.06
CA ILE A 169 -15.29 -15.36 -15.16
C ILE A 169 -16.65 -15.97 -15.50
N LEU A 170 -16.65 -17.23 -15.87
CA LEU A 170 -17.84 -17.97 -16.23
C LEU A 170 -17.93 -19.27 -15.41
N CYS A 171 -19.15 -19.62 -15.01
CA CYS A 171 -19.45 -20.90 -14.35
C CYS A 171 -20.40 -21.73 -15.20
N SER A 172 -20.13 -23.02 -15.30
CA SER A 172 -21.09 -24.00 -15.78
C SER A 172 -22.24 -24.13 -14.77
N PRO A 173 -23.41 -24.68 -15.17
CA PRO A 173 -24.52 -24.91 -14.26
C PRO A 173 -24.06 -25.65 -13.01
N PRO A 174 -24.55 -25.26 -11.82
CA PRO A 174 -24.19 -25.96 -10.59
C PRO A 174 -24.77 -27.37 -10.55
N PRO A 175 -24.22 -28.27 -9.73
CA PRO A 175 -24.67 -29.64 -9.65
C PRO A 175 -26.16 -29.75 -9.27
N LYS A 176 -26.90 -30.63 -9.95
CA LYS A 176 -28.26 -30.98 -9.56
C LYS A 176 -28.24 -31.78 -8.25
N ILE A 177 -29.19 -31.53 -7.39
CA ILE A 177 -29.36 -32.25 -6.11
C ILE A 177 -30.52 -33.25 -6.20
N LYS A 178 -30.43 -34.29 -5.41
CA LYS A 178 -31.51 -35.27 -5.27
C LYS A 178 -32.66 -34.65 -4.48
N ASN A 179 -33.92 -34.89 -4.88
CA ASN A 179 -35.13 -34.39 -4.25
C ASN A 179 -35.18 -32.85 -4.15
N GLY A 180 -34.60 -32.16 -5.11
CA GLY A 180 -34.60 -30.70 -5.14
C GLY A 180 -34.18 -30.15 -6.48
N LYS A 181 -34.30 -28.82 -6.59
CA LYS A 181 -34.03 -28.05 -7.79
C LYS A 181 -33.40 -26.73 -7.42
N TYR A 182 -32.83 -26.02 -8.41
CA TYR A 182 -32.34 -24.67 -8.26
C TYR A 182 -32.98 -23.74 -9.30
N THR A 183 -32.93 -22.44 -9.02
CA THR A 183 -33.44 -21.41 -9.94
C THR A 183 -32.57 -21.32 -11.18
N PHE A 184 -33.17 -20.91 -12.31
CA PHE A 184 -32.48 -20.77 -13.61
C PHE A 184 -31.79 -22.05 -14.11
N SER A 185 -32.49 -23.20 -13.95
CA SER A 185 -31.98 -24.52 -14.36
C SER A 185 -31.90 -24.71 -15.89
N ASP A 186 -32.41 -23.78 -16.66
CA ASP A 186 -32.39 -23.68 -18.12
C ASP A 186 -31.24 -22.81 -18.67
N VAL A 187 -30.44 -22.20 -17.77
CA VAL A 187 -29.27 -21.40 -18.13
C VAL A 187 -28.04 -22.29 -18.19
N ASP A 188 -27.29 -22.24 -19.29
CA ASP A 188 -26.08 -23.04 -19.51
C ASP A 188 -24.80 -22.40 -19.00
N ILE A 189 -24.76 -21.07 -18.85
CA ILE A 189 -23.58 -20.32 -18.44
C ILE A 189 -24.00 -19.20 -17.50
N PHE A 190 -23.31 -19.12 -16.38
CA PHE A 190 -23.48 -18.05 -15.37
C PHE A 190 -22.25 -17.16 -15.37
N GLU A 191 -22.46 -15.85 -15.25
CA GLU A 191 -21.39 -14.88 -15.12
C GLU A 191 -20.98 -14.71 -13.64
N TYR A 192 -19.88 -14.02 -13.39
CA TYR A 192 -19.40 -13.67 -12.05
C TYR A 192 -20.50 -12.99 -11.21
N ALA A 193 -20.60 -13.38 -9.95
CA ALA A 193 -21.59 -12.94 -8.97
C ALA A 193 -23.05 -13.33 -9.27
N GLU A 194 -23.36 -13.96 -10.40
CA GLU A 194 -24.69 -14.54 -10.59
C GLU A 194 -24.91 -15.68 -9.61
N SER A 195 -26.13 -15.77 -9.09
CA SER A 195 -26.51 -16.71 -8.03
C SER A 195 -27.66 -17.63 -8.41
N VAL A 196 -27.61 -18.85 -7.91
CA VAL A 196 -28.72 -19.80 -7.93
C VAL A 196 -29.17 -20.09 -6.51
N THR A 197 -30.47 -20.34 -6.34
CA THR A 197 -31.07 -20.70 -5.05
C THR A 197 -31.67 -22.08 -5.16
N TYR A 198 -31.23 -22.96 -4.26
CA TYR A 198 -31.75 -24.32 -4.16
C TYR A 198 -33.03 -24.38 -3.32
N SER A 199 -33.89 -25.30 -3.67
CA SER A 199 -35.10 -25.63 -2.92
C SER A 199 -35.36 -27.13 -3.00
N CYS A 200 -35.89 -27.73 -1.93
CA CYS A 200 -36.30 -29.10 -1.94
C CYS A 200 -37.67 -29.24 -2.59
N ASP A 201 -37.89 -30.37 -3.26
CA ASP A 201 -39.19 -30.74 -3.79
C ASP A 201 -40.12 -31.14 -2.64
N PRO A 202 -41.45 -30.97 -2.79
CA PRO A 202 -42.40 -31.47 -1.81
C PRO A 202 -42.25 -32.99 -1.68
N SER A 203 -42.21 -33.45 -0.44
CA SER A 203 -42.21 -34.89 -0.18
C SER A 203 -43.60 -35.49 -0.42
N HIS A 204 -43.64 -36.67 -1.01
CA HIS A 204 -44.87 -37.48 -1.13
C HIS A 204 -45.09 -38.36 0.12
N GLU A 205 -44.13 -38.36 1.06
CA GLU A 205 -44.14 -39.11 2.29
C GLU A 205 -44.63 -38.26 3.47
N GLU A 206 -44.77 -38.89 4.66
CA GLU A 206 -45.22 -38.21 5.89
C GLU A 206 -44.27 -37.10 6.37
N ASP A 207 -42.98 -37.17 6.03
CA ASP A 207 -41.95 -36.26 6.50
C ASP A 207 -41.40 -35.40 5.35
N GLU A 208 -41.27 -34.11 5.61
CA GLU A 208 -40.79 -33.12 4.64
C GLU A 208 -39.26 -33.15 4.49
N PHE A 209 -38.77 -32.88 3.29
CA PHE A 209 -37.34 -32.68 3.05
C PHE A 209 -36.87 -31.36 3.65
N SER A 210 -35.73 -31.39 4.30
CA SER A 210 -35.00 -30.23 4.77
C SER A 210 -33.81 -29.96 3.87
N LEU A 211 -33.57 -28.69 3.52
CA LEU A 211 -32.39 -28.26 2.80
C LEU A 211 -31.24 -28.11 3.80
N VAL A 212 -30.23 -28.95 3.66
CA VAL A 212 -29.04 -28.96 4.53
C VAL A 212 -27.83 -28.48 3.72
N GLY A 213 -27.23 -27.39 4.14
CA GLY A 213 -26.15 -26.71 3.46
C GLY A 213 -26.52 -25.29 3.04
N GLU A 214 -25.66 -24.65 2.25
CA GLU A 214 -25.87 -23.29 1.75
C GLU A 214 -27.02 -23.26 0.73
N LYS A 215 -28.03 -22.44 1.01
CA LYS A 215 -29.23 -22.33 0.17
C LYS A 215 -28.95 -21.69 -1.17
N SER A 216 -28.04 -20.71 -1.21
CA SER A 216 -27.70 -19.95 -2.42
C SER A 216 -26.21 -20.04 -2.73
N LEU A 217 -25.90 -20.40 -3.97
CA LEU A 217 -24.54 -20.43 -4.49
C LEU A 217 -24.39 -19.34 -5.54
N TYR A 218 -23.21 -18.72 -5.61
CA TYR A 218 -22.87 -17.74 -6.62
C TYR A 218 -21.52 -18.04 -7.25
N CYS A 219 -21.37 -17.66 -8.51
CA CYS A 219 -20.14 -17.84 -9.29
C CYS A 219 -19.05 -16.91 -8.77
N VAL A 220 -17.94 -17.46 -8.23
CA VAL A 220 -16.85 -16.67 -7.61
C VAL A 220 -15.56 -16.66 -8.41
N ALA A 221 -15.35 -17.72 -9.22
CA ALA A 221 -14.17 -17.84 -10.06
C ALA A 221 -14.50 -18.72 -11.27
N ASN A 222 -13.62 -18.76 -12.26
CA ASN A 222 -13.86 -19.54 -13.48
C ASN A 222 -14.12 -21.02 -13.15
N GLY A 223 -15.34 -21.47 -13.40
CA GLY A 223 -15.80 -22.81 -13.09
C GLY A 223 -16.02 -23.10 -11.61
N VAL A 224 -16.01 -22.10 -10.72
CA VAL A 224 -16.08 -22.31 -9.26
C VAL A 224 -17.27 -21.59 -8.66
N TRP A 225 -18.11 -22.36 -7.96
CA TRP A 225 -19.22 -21.86 -7.14
C TRP A 225 -18.77 -21.59 -5.70
N SER A 226 -19.46 -20.68 -5.01
CA SER A 226 -19.09 -20.19 -3.66
C SER A 226 -19.03 -21.28 -2.59
N SER A 227 -19.82 -22.36 -2.75
CA SER A 227 -19.77 -23.53 -1.88
C SER A 227 -20.22 -24.80 -2.63
N SER A 228 -20.11 -25.94 -1.96
CA SER A 228 -20.70 -27.20 -2.44
C SER A 228 -22.24 -27.11 -2.41
N PRO A 229 -22.93 -27.80 -3.31
CA PRO A 229 -24.39 -27.81 -3.33
C PRO A 229 -24.96 -28.40 -2.03
N PRO A 230 -26.13 -27.92 -1.59
CA PRO A 230 -26.84 -28.48 -0.43
C PRO A 230 -27.46 -29.84 -0.72
N GLU A 231 -27.96 -30.49 0.32
CA GLU A 231 -28.67 -31.75 0.23
C GLU A 231 -30.10 -31.60 0.69
N CYS A 232 -31.06 -32.24 -0.05
CA CYS A 232 -32.44 -32.38 0.39
C CYS A 232 -32.64 -33.76 1.01
N ARG A 233 -32.72 -33.80 2.34
CA ARG A 233 -32.94 -35.03 3.10
C ARG A 233 -33.87 -34.81 4.28
N VAL A 234 -34.50 -35.86 4.77
CA VAL A 234 -35.32 -35.78 5.97
C VAL A 234 -34.41 -35.62 7.18
N VAL A 235 -34.55 -34.49 7.89
CA VAL A 235 -33.90 -34.23 9.18
C VAL A 235 -35.00 -33.98 10.19
N LYS A 236 -35.14 -34.88 11.16
CA LYS A 236 -36.20 -34.83 12.16
C LYS A 236 -35.62 -35.12 13.54
N CYS A 237 -35.80 -34.19 14.46
CA CYS A 237 -35.40 -34.36 15.84
C CYS A 237 -36.53 -35.00 16.66
N LEU A 238 -36.16 -35.79 17.66
CA LEU A 238 -37.12 -36.36 18.59
C LEU A 238 -37.78 -35.25 19.42
N TYR A 239 -38.97 -35.54 19.95
CA TYR A 239 -39.68 -34.65 20.84
C TYR A 239 -38.78 -34.27 22.05
N PRO A 240 -38.56 -32.97 22.31
CA PRO A 240 -37.64 -32.56 23.36
C PRO A 240 -38.35 -32.59 24.71
N GLU A 241 -38.04 -33.58 25.55
CA GLU A 241 -38.56 -33.68 26.91
C GLU A 241 -37.63 -33.07 27.94
N LEU A 242 -38.18 -32.24 28.83
CA LEU A 242 -37.45 -31.63 29.93
C LEU A 242 -38.09 -32.02 31.28
N LYS A 243 -37.34 -32.75 32.14
CA LYS A 243 -37.76 -33.07 33.51
C LYS A 243 -37.70 -31.82 34.39
N ASN A 244 -38.78 -31.63 35.20
CA ASN A 244 -38.93 -30.47 36.11
C ASN A 244 -38.88 -29.08 35.38
N GLY A 245 -39.30 -29.06 34.13
CA GLY A 245 -39.42 -27.90 33.30
C GLY A 245 -40.47 -28.06 32.23
N ARG A 246 -40.62 -27.04 31.41
CA ARG A 246 -41.59 -27.02 30.31
C ARG A 246 -41.01 -26.29 29.12
N GLN A 247 -41.50 -26.66 27.95
CA GLN A 247 -41.29 -25.91 26.73
C GLN A 247 -42.13 -24.61 26.79
N ILE A 248 -41.54 -23.48 26.41
CA ILE A 248 -42.23 -22.17 26.42
C ILE A 248 -42.47 -21.64 24.99
N THR A 249 -41.62 -22.00 24.04
CA THR A 249 -41.79 -21.62 22.62
C THR A 249 -41.46 -22.77 21.70
N GLY A 250 -41.80 -22.61 20.40
CA GLY A 250 -41.41 -23.56 19.35
C GLY A 250 -42.27 -24.84 19.31
N PHE A 251 -43.52 -24.77 19.85
CA PHE A 251 -44.43 -25.94 19.84
C PHE A 251 -44.78 -26.40 18.43
N ARG A 252 -44.45 -27.66 18.08
CA ARG A 252 -44.73 -28.30 16.78
C ARG A 252 -45.09 -29.78 16.98
N LYS A 253 -45.81 -30.30 16.01
CA LYS A 253 -46.11 -31.76 15.98
C LYS A 253 -44.87 -32.59 15.60
N LYS A 254 -44.04 -32.05 14.70
CA LYS A 254 -42.77 -32.62 14.25
C LYS A 254 -41.70 -31.54 14.23
N TYR A 255 -40.47 -31.85 14.59
CA TYR A 255 -39.37 -30.92 14.63
C TYR A 255 -38.35 -31.24 13.53
N TYR A 256 -38.37 -30.44 12.48
CA TYR A 256 -37.45 -30.54 11.36
C TYR A 256 -36.18 -29.70 11.55
N TYR A 257 -35.27 -29.78 10.64
CA TYR A 257 -34.04 -29.00 10.62
C TYR A 257 -34.27 -27.51 10.93
N GLN A 258 -33.42 -26.98 11.77
CA GLN A 258 -33.49 -25.58 12.27
C GLN A 258 -34.74 -25.26 13.14
N ALA A 259 -35.53 -26.25 13.52
CA ALA A 259 -36.59 -26.04 14.51
C ALA A 259 -35.95 -25.60 15.85
N THR A 260 -36.34 -24.44 16.35
CA THR A 260 -35.84 -23.87 17.61
C THR A 260 -36.89 -24.08 18.70
N VAL A 261 -36.46 -24.52 19.89
CA VAL A 261 -37.26 -24.73 21.07
C VAL A 261 -36.63 -24.04 22.27
N MET A 262 -37.46 -23.37 23.09
CA MET A 262 -37.01 -22.75 24.35
C MET A 262 -37.70 -23.41 25.54
N PHE A 263 -36.95 -23.55 26.62
CA PHE A 263 -37.35 -24.22 27.83
C PHE A 263 -37.30 -23.29 29.06
N GLU A 264 -38.15 -23.58 30.03
CA GLU A 264 -38.15 -22.93 31.35
C GLU A 264 -38.26 -24.01 32.43
N CYS A 265 -37.51 -23.85 33.52
CA CYS A 265 -37.63 -24.74 34.66
C CYS A 265 -38.79 -24.36 35.58
N ASN A 266 -39.41 -25.35 36.24
CA ASN A 266 -40.44 -25.12 37.24
C ASN A 266 -39.89 -24.39 38.44
N LEU A 267 -40.77 -23.79 39.22
CA LEU A 267 -40.42 -23.04 40.45
C LEU A 267 -39.52 -23.89 41.40
N GLY A 268 -38.44 -23.31 41.87
CA GLY A 268 -37.45 -23.97 42.73
C GLY A 268 -36.35 -24.75 41.96
N TYR A 269 -36.40 -24.68 40.65
CA TYR A 269 -35.36 -25.26 39.77
C TYR A 269 -34.73 -24.18 38.91
N HIS A 270 -33.48 -24.34 38.53
CA HIS A 270 -32.77 -23.47 37.57
C HIS A 270 -32.22 -24.25 36.41
N VAL A 271 -32.13 -23.62 35.24
CA VAL A 271 -31.62 -24.21 34.00
C VAL A 271 -30.11 -24.41 34.11
N ARG A 272 -29.64 -25.63 33.83
CA ARG A 272 -28.24 -25.97 33.62
C ARG A 272 -28.06 -26.39 32.15
N GLY A 273 -27.30 -25.60 31.39
CA GLY A 273 -27.18 -25.68 29.95
C GLY A 273 -27.84 -24.49 29.26
N SER A 274 -28.03 -24.56 27.97
CA SER A 274 -28.76 -23.55 27.20
C SER A 274 -30.26 -23.74 27.35
N ASP A 275 -31.00 -22.68 27.58
CA ASP A 275 -32.46 -22.67 27.58
C ASP A 275 -33.06 -22.81 26.17
N THR A 276 -32.27 -22.59 25.15
CA THR A 276 -32.64 -22.63 23.73
C THR A 276 -31.83 -23.69 23.00
N VAL A 277 -32.52 -24.57 22.26
CA VAL A 277 -31.93 -25.64 21.48
C VAL A 277 -32.46 -25.63 20.05
N VAL A 278 -31.64 -26.04 19.11
CA VAL A 278 -31.97 -26.07 17.67
C VAL A 278 -31.76 -27.48 17.15
N CYS A 279 -32.68 -27.96 16.31
CA CYS A 279 -32.54 -29.23 15.61
C CYS A 279 -31.46 -29.14 14.53
N ASN A 280 -30.33 -29.78 14.74
CA ASN A 280 -29.18 -29.73 13.83
C ASN A 280 -29.33 -30.71 12.62
N SER A 281 -28.39 -30.65 11.71
CA SER A 281 -28.35 -31.48 10.51
C SER A 281 -28.26 -33.01 10.80
N ASN A 282 -27.81 -33.42 11.99
CA ASN A 282 -27.68 -34.81 12.39
C ASN A 282 -28.91 -35.37 13.10
N SER A 283 -30.05 -34.67 13.05
CA SER A 283 -31.30 -35.03 13.74
C SER A 283 -31.14 -35.06 15.28
N THR A 284 -30.27 -34.23 15.83
CA THR A 284 -30.05 -34.07 17.26
C THR A 284 -30.25 -32.63 17.68
N TRP A 285 -30.56 -32.42 18.96
CA TRP A 285 -30.67 -31.07 19.52
C TRP A 285 -29.29 -30.49 19.86
N GLU A 286 -29.06 -29.29 19.43
CA GLU A 286 -27.79 -28.58 19.66
C GLU A 286 -28.07 -27.14 20.14
N PRO A 287 -27.48 -26.68 21.25
CA PRO A 287 -26.77 -27.54 22.21
C PRO A 287 -27.70 -28.62 22.80
N PRO A 288 -27.17 -29.61 23.55
CA PRO A 288 -28.00 -30.64 24.18
C PRO A 288 -29.13 -30.08 25.02
N ILE A 289 -30.28 -30.80 25.11
CA ILE A 289 -31.42 -30.41 25.92
C ILE A 289 -30.95 -30.12 27.35
N PRO A 290 -31.32 -28.96 27.95
CA PRO A 290 -30.87 -28.58 29.27
C PRO A 290 -31.43 -29.50 30.37
N THR A 291 -30.88 -29.36 31.57
CA THR A 291 -31.41 -30.05 32.75
C THR A 291 -31.86 -29.00 33.78
N CYS A 292 -33.00 -29.30 34.47
CA CYS A 292 -33.49 -28.46 35.58
C CYS A 292 -32.97 -29.02 36.91
N VAL A 293 -32.11 -28.23 37.58
CA VAL A 293 -31.46 -28.63 38.86
C VAL A 293 -32.13 -27.90 40.00
N LYS A 294 -32.45 -28.63 41.08
CA LYS A 294 -33.08 -28.05 42.29
C LYS A 294 -32.04 -27.21 43.06
N GLY A 295 -32.41 -26.00 43.45
CA GLY A 295 -31.55 -25.11 44.22
C GLY A 295 -31.74 -23.63 43.88
N PRO A 296 -31.14 -22.70 44.60
CA PRO A 296 -31.12 -21.31 44.23
C PRO A 296 -30.43 -21.14 42.91
N ARG A 297 -30.93 -20.23 42.07
CA ARG A 297 -30.31 -19.87 40.79
C ARG A 297 -28.88 -19.44 41.09
N PRO A 298 -27.86 -19.97 40.37
CA PRO A 298 -26.49 -19.49 40.52
C PRO A 298 -26.51 -17.98 40.29
N THR A 299 -26.18 -17.20 41.33
CA THR A 299 -25.85 -15.81 41.14
C THR A 299 -24.63 -15.77 40.23
N HIS A 300 -24.77 -15.19 39.08
CA HIS A 300 -23.65 -14.94 38.18
C HIS A 300 -22.51 -14.31 39.00
N PRO A 301 -21.31 -14.88 39.02
CA PRO A 301 -20.19 -14.17 39.57
C PRO A 301 -20.04 -12.89 38.75
N THR A 302 -19.98 -11.78 39.41
CA THR A 302 -19.89 -10.43 38.80
C THR A 302 -18.56 -10.20 38.09
N LYS A 303 -17.70 -11.22 38.01
CA LYS A 303 -16.54 -11.32 37.12
C LYS A 303 -16.31 -12.79 36.75
N PRO A 304 -16.18 -13.13 35.45
CA PRO A 304 -15.65 -14.46 35.09
C PRO A 304 -14.25 -14.59 35.68
N PRO A 305 -13.86 -15.80 36.17
CA PRO A 305 -12.47 -16.03 36.54
C PRO A 305 -11.62 -15.81 35.29
N VAL A 306 -10.61 -14.93 35.43
CA VAL A 306 -9.62 -14.70 34.39
C VAL A 306 -8.82 -15.99 34.25
N TYR A 307 -9.19 -16.85 33.32
CA TYR A 307 -8.35 -17.94 32.87
C TYR A 307 -7.32 -17.33 31.91
N ASN A 308 -6.11 -17.11 32.43
CA ASN A 308 -4.94 -16.83 31.60
C ASN A 308 -4.63 -18.05 30.72
N TYR A 309 -5.22 -18.09 29.53
CA TYR A 309 -4.76 -18.96 28.46
C TYR A 309 -3.62 -18.24 27.74
N PRO A 310 -2.38 -18.77 27.76
CA PRO A 310 -1.31 -18.17 26.97
C PRO A 310 -1.59 -18.43 25.48
N GLY A 311 -1.94 -17.38 24.75
CA GLY A 311 -2.05 -17.42 23.28
C GLY A 311 -3.30 -16.83 22.63
N TYR A 312 -4.29 -16.34 23.37
CA TYR A 312 -5.38 -15.56 22.79
C TYR A 312 -5.20 -14.07 23.13
N PRO A 313 -5.19 -13.15 22.14
CA PRO A 313 -5.25 -11.73 22.45
C PRO A 313 -6.62 -11.45 23.08
N GLU A 314 -6.62 -10.79 24.26
CA GLU A 314 -7.83 -10.28 24.88
C GLU A 314 -8.65 -9.47 23.88
N PRO A 315 -10.00 -9.60 23.87
CA PRO A 315 -10.84 -8.63 23.19
C PRO A 315 -10.56 -7.27 23.84
N ARG A 316 -9.88 -6.38 23.13
CA ARG A 316 -9.72 -5.00 23.54
C ARG A 316 -11.11 -4.39 23.66
N GLU A 317 -11.49 -4.01 24.87
CA GLU A 317 -12.57 -3.06 25.09
C GLU A 317 -12.19 -1.75 24.38
N ILE A 318 -12.92 -1.43 23.32
CA ILE A 318 -12.64 -0.29 22.41
C ILE A 318 -12.91 1.08 23.10
N PHE A 319 -13.35 1.12 24.36
CA PHE A 319 -13.71 2.35 25.04
C PHE A 319 -13.28 2.39 26.52
N ASN A 320 -12.01 2.21 26.82
CA ASN A 320 -11.34 2.74 28.01
C ASN A 320 -9.82 2.64 27.80
N GLU A 321 -9.30 3.38 26.82
CA GLU A 321 -7.91 3.81 26.90
C GLU A 321 -7.94 5.06 27.80
N ASP A 322 -7.34 4.94 28.98
CA ASP A 322 -6.82 6.09 29.68
C ASP A 322 -5.86 6.77 28.71
N ILE A 323 -6.35 7.83 28.06
CA ILE A 323 -5.52 8.64 27.17
C ILE A 323 -4.41 9.16 28.06
N ASP A 324 -3.19 8.66 27.85
CA ASP A 324 -2.02 9.08 28.61
C ASP A 324 -1.97 10.61 28.72
N ALA A 325 -1.79 11.10 29.92
CA ALA A 325 -1.82 12.54 30.21
C ALA A 325 -0.85 13.35 29.31
N TRP A 326 0.23 12.72 28.84
CA TRP A 326 1.16 13.33 27.90
C TRP A 326 0.56 13.49 26.50
N LEU A 327 -0.32 12.58 26.05
CA LEU A 327 -1.00 12.65 24.76
C LEU A 327 -2.04 13.80 24.76
N ILE A 328 -2.78 13.97 25.86
CA ILE A 328 -3.67 15.11 26.05
C ILE A 328 -2.87 16.42 26.03
N ALA A 329 -1.73 16.46 26.73
CA ALA A 329 -0.85 17.63 26.73
C ALA A 329 -0.34 17.94 25.30
N LEU A 330 0.01 16.93 24.52
CA LEU A 330 0.50 17.09 23.15
C LEU A 330 -0.61 17.63 22.21
N ILE A 331 -1.84 17.13 22.34
CA ILE A 331 -3.00 17.63 21.59
C ILE A 331 -3.29 19.09 21.95
N VAL A 332 -3.25 19.43 23.22
CA VAL A 332 -3.48 20.83 23.69
C VAL A 332 -2.39 21.76 23.17
N VAL A 333 -1.12 21.36 23.25
CA VAL A 333 0.02 22.18 22.74
C VAL A 333 -0.07 22.38 21.23
N THR A 334 -0.39 21.33 20.47
CA THR A 334 -0.54 21.45 19.00
C THR A 334 -1.76 22.31 18.62
N ALA A 335 -2.86 22.23 19.36
CA ALA A 335 -4.03 23.06 19.14
C ALA A 335 -3.71 24.56 19.43
N ILE A 336 -3.01 24.86 20.52
CA ILE A 336 -2.60 26.22 20.86
C ILE A 336 -1.61 26.78 19.81
N ALA A 337 -0.63 25.96 19.37
CA ALA A 337 0.29 26.34 18.31
C ALA A 337 -0.45 26.62 16.98
N GLY A 338 -1.41 25.79 16.62
CA GLY A 338 -2.26 25.99 15.45
C GLY A 338 -3.07 27.30 15.52
N ILE A 339 -3.68 27.59 16.66
CA ILE A 339 -4.40 28.86 16.89
C ILE A 339 -3.45 30.05 16.77
N ALA A 340 -2.24 29.97 17.35
CA ALA A 340 -1.26 31.03 17.28
C ALA A 340 -0.80 31.31 15.83
N VAL A 341 -0.59 30.25 15.02
CA VAL A 341 -0.27 30.38 13.59
C VAL A 341 -1.45 30.99 12.82
N CYS A 342 -2.68 30.54 13.06
CA CYS A 342 -3.86 31.15 12.45
C CYS A 342 -4.02 32.63 12.83
N CYS A 343 -3.83 32.99 14.09
CA CYS A 343 -3.90 34.38 14.54
C CYS A 343 -2.80 35.25 13.89
N THR A 344 -1.57 34.73 13.75
CA THR A 344 -0.48 35.46 13.07
C THR A 344 -0.73 35.61 11.58
N CYS A 345 -1.30 34.58 10.93
CA CYS A 345 -1.71 34.65 9.52
C CYS A 345 -2.85 35.66 9.31
N LEU A 346 -3.87 35.63 10.17
CA LEU A 346 -4.96 36.61 10.13
C LEU A 346 -4.47 38.02 10.39
N TYR A 347 -3.58 38.20 11.39
CA TYR A 347 -2.96 39.50 11.67
C TYR A 347 -2.17 40.02 10.45
N LYS A 348 -1.35 39.17 9.81
CA LYS A 348 -0.64 39.53 8.57
C LYS A 348 -1.59 39.82 7.41
N CYS A 349 -2.70 39.09 7.27
CA CYS A 349 -3.71 39.36 6.24
C CYS A 349 -4.42 40.67 6.47
N ILE A 350 -4.75 41.02 7.73
CA ILE A 350 -5.43 42.28 8.07
C ILE A 350 -4.47 43.46 7.93
N HIS A 351 -3.23 43.34 8.42
CA HIS A 351 -2.22 44.42 8.30
C HIS A 351 -1.60 44.49 6.91
N GLY A 352 -1.49 43.36 6.18
CA GLY A 352 -1.05 43.36 4.78
C GLY A 352 -2.05 44.01 3.81
N ARG A 353 -3.35 43.96 4.13
CA ARG A 353 -4.38 44.69 3.37
C ARG A 353 -4.32 46.21 3.59
N LYS A 354 -3.88 46.68 4.77
CA LYS A 354 -3.71 48.12 4.99
C LYS A 354 -2.50 48.71 4.24
N LYS A 355 -1.44 47.95 3.90
CA LYS A 355 -0.32 48.43 3.09
C LYS A 355 -0.59 48.36 1.58
N LYS A 356 -1.49 47.46 1.09
CA LYS A 356 -1.85 47.42 -0.33
C LYS A 356 -2.93 48.42 -0.72
N GLY A 357 -3.62 49.06 0.23
CA GLY A 357 -4.65 50.06 -0.03
C GLY A 357 -4.07 51.44 -0.38
N VAL A 358 -2.77 51.72 -0.06
CA VAL A 358 -2.11 53.01 -0.33
C VAL A 358 -1.35 53.03 -1.64
N ASP A 359 -0.94 51.85 -2.16
CA ASP A 359 -0.24 51.74 -3.45
C ASP A 359 -1.17 51.51 -4.65
N SER A 360 -2.46 51.14 -4.38
CA SER A 360 -3.43 50.91 -5.44
C SER A 360 -4.11 52.20 -5.98
N GLU A 361 -4.08 53.30 -5.24
CA GLU A 361 -4.60 54.57 -5.72
C GLU A 361 -3.65 55.32 -6.67
N ARG A 362 -2.36 54.96 -6.63
CA ARG A 362 -1.33 55.61 -7.49
C ARG A 362 -1.12 54.88 -8.82
N GLU A 363 -1.61 53.65 -8.97
CA GLU A 363 -1.47 52.85 -10.20
C GLU A 363 -2.73 52.85 -11.09
N THR A 364 -3.88 53.30 -10.54
CA THR A 364 -5.14 53.42 -11.30
C THR A 364 -5.19 54.66 -12.15
N GLU A 365 -4.45 55.75 -11.81
CA GLU A 365 -4.40 56.97 -12.65
C GLU A 365 -3.49 56.83 -13.89
N ARG A 366 -2.65 55.79 -13.97
CA ARG A 366 -1.73 55.61 -15.11
C ARG A 366 -2.24 54.65 -16.18
N LYS A 367 -3.37 53.93 -15.96
CA LYS A 367 -3.95 52.96 -16.91
C LYS A 367 -5.24 53.38 -17.60
N VAL A 368 -5.72 54.59 -17.37
CA VAL A 368 -6.92 55.11 -18.03
C VAL A 368 -6.63 55.76 -19.40
N PHE A 369 -5.35 55.86 -19.81
CA PHE A 369 -4.99 56.54 -21.06
C PHE A 369 -4.67 55.64 -22.27
N PHE A 370 -4.84 54.31 -22.17
CA PHE A 370 -4.56 53.41 -23.33
C PHE A 370 -5.55 52.25 -23.40
N ALA A 371 -6.80 52.48 -23.71
CA ALA A 371 -7.66 51.49 -24.34
C ALA A 371 -8.97 52.11 -24.88
N ILE A 372 -8.86 52.80 -26.00
CA ILE A 372 -10.00 53.02 -26.90
C ILE A 372 -9.68 52.30 -28.20
N GLY A 373 -10.47 51.31 -28.57
CA GLY A 373 -10.36 50.63 -29.88
C GLY A 373 -11.04 49.24 -29.85
N SER A 374 -12.28 49.23 -29.92
CA SER A 374 -13.36 48.43 -30.59
C SER A 374 -13.02 47.17 -31.42
N PRO A 375 -14.07 46.47 -31.92
CA PRO A 375 -15.07 45.64 -31.26
C PRO A 375 -15.29 44.26 -31.94
N SER A 376 -16.24 43.50 -31.41
CA SER A 376 -17.21 42.62 -32.08
C SER A 376 -17.04 41.09 -32.10
N ASN A 377 -18.14 40.53 -31.69
CA ASN A 377 -18.85 39.31 -32.15
C ASN A 377 -18.44 37.97 -31.50
N GLY A 378 -19.31 37.19 -30.93
CA GLY A 378 -20.74 37.06 -31.00
C GLY A 378 -21.18 35.84 -30.19
N CYS A 379 -22.24 36.03 -29.50
CA CYS A 379 -23.04 35.08 -28.77
C CYS A 379 -23.68 34.02 -29.68
N ARG A 380 -23.76 32.76 -29.23
CA ARG A 380 -24.98 31.94 -29.44
C ARG A 380 -25.05 30.73 -28.50
N THR A 381 -26.05 30.82 -27.71
CA THR A 381 -26.74 29.75 -26.99
C THR A 381 -27.45 28.78 -27.93
N ALA A 382 -27.53 27.50 -27.58
CA ALA A 382 -28.74 26.70 -27.83
C ALA A 382 -28.79 25.48 -26.90
N ALA A 383 -29.84 25.47 -26.12
CA ALA A 383 -30.37 24.35 -25.35
C ALA A 383 -31.03 23.30 -26.28
N GLY A 384 -31.23 22.08 -25.78
CA GLY A 384 -32.10 21.08 -26.38
C GLY A 384 -31.90 19.67 -25.84
N ALA A 385 -32.63 19.28 -24.82
CA ALA A 385 -33.07 17.92 -24.56
C ALA A 385 -34.45 17.73 -25.27
N PRO A 386 -35.14 16.57 -25.24
CA PRO A 386 -34.80 15.18 -24.93
C PRO A 386 -35.34 14.17 -25.97
N ARG A 387 -34.86 12.93 -25.90
CA ARG A 387 -35.73 11.73 -26.02
C ARG A 387 -34.93 10.48 -25.65
#